data_8fd9e34179b034690f93ba7223bd45e0
#
_entry.id   8fd9e34179b034690f93ba7223bd45e0
#
_cell.length_a   1.000
_cell.length_b   1.000
_cell.length_c   1.000
_cell.angle_alpha   90.00
_cell.angle_beta   90.00
_cell.angle_gamma   90.00
#
_symmetry.space_group_name_H-M   'P 1'
#
loop_
_entity.id
_entity.type
_entity.pdbx_description
1 polymer ?
#
loop_
_entity_poly.entity_id
_entity_poly.type
_entity_poly.pdbx_seq_one_letter_code
_entity_poly.pdbx_strand_id
1 'polypeptide(L)'
;MIKKKKKIDDILLIRDVNDSRPRFESSIYNITVAENTIPEYLLRIRAIDQDIGINAELVYTLENDDGGLFRLDKTTGVLTLTQALDYESQKVYQLKVEVHDKGVNPLSDTCVINILVLDQNDHAPSIQMKFNPVLEHIGNTAYVKESFDINLPLVFVTVHDQDSGDHGKVIIDRIFSFD
;
A
#
# COMPACT_ATOMS: atom_id res chain seq x y z
N MET A 1 -17.57 -76.05 -31.58
CA MET A 1 -17.92 -75.18 -30.43
C MET A 1 -17.00 -73.98 -30.42
N ILE A 2 -17.46 -72.82 -30.92
CA ILE A 2 -16.65 -71.59 -31.01
C ILE A 2 -16.89 -70.86 -29.71
N LYS A 3 -15.86 -70.81 -28.87
CA LYS A 3 -15.90 -69.95 -27.65
C LYS A 3 -15.82 -68.49 -28.11
N LYS A 4 -16.93 -67.77 -28.00
CA LYS A 4 -16.93 -66.26 -28.10
C LYS A 4 -16.12 -65.71 -26.95
N LYS A 5 -14.96 -65.11 -27.23
CA LYS A 5 -14.27 -64.25 -26.32
C LYS A 5 -15.13 -62.97 -26.14
N LYS A 6 -15.69 -62.78 -24.93
CA LYS A 6 -16.34 -61.53 -24.55
C LYS A 6 -15.21 -60.53 -24.34
N LYS A 7 -15.08 -59.56 -25.23
CA LYS A 7 -14.21 -58.40 -25.03
C LYS A 7 -14.89 -57.53 -24.01
N ILE A 8 -14.37 -57.47 -22.81
CA ILE A 8 -14.79 -56.51 -21.79
C ILE A 8 -13.95 -55.27 -22.05
N ASP A 9 -14.56 -54.24 -22.63
CA ASP A 9 -13.97 -52.93 -22.70
C ASP A 9 -14.17 -52.27 -21.32
N ASP A 10 -13.34 -52.65 -20.34
CA ASP A 10 -13.33 -52.04 -19.02
C ASP A 10 -12.68 -50.64 -19.14
N ILE A 11 -13.54 -49.62 -19.20
CA ILE A 11 -13.09 -48.23 -19.08
C ILE A 11 -12.89 -47.98 -17.58
N LEU A 12 -11.63 -47.89 -17.16
CA LEU A 12 -11.29 -47.44 -15.81
C LEU A 12 -11.40 -45.90 -15.79
N LEU A 13 -12.42 -45.41 -15.11
CA LEU A 13 -12.56 -43.97 -14.83
C LEU A 13 -11.83 -43.66 -13.52
N ILE A 14 -10.70 -43.00 -13.63
CA ILE A 14 -9.99 -42.45 -12.51
C ILE A 14 -10.60 -41.08 -12.23
N ARG A 15 -11.09 -40.86 -11.01
CA ARG A 15 -11.54 -39.56 -10.53
C ARG A 15 -10.43 -38.97 -9.65
N ASP A 16 -10.14 -37.72 -9.88
CA ASP A 16 -9.28 -36.96 -9.02
C ASP A 16 -9.94 -36.72 -7.67
N VAL A 17 -9.14 -36.74 -6.61
CA VAL A 17 -9.56 -36.46 -5.24
C VAL A 17 -8.89 -35.16 -4.83
N ASN A 18 -9.64 -34.26 -4.20
CA ASN A 18 -9.11 -33.00 -3.69
C ASN A 18 -8.25 -33.25 -2.44
N ASP A 19 -7.00 -33.67 -2.64
CA ASP A 19 -6.06 -34.03 -1.56
C ASP A 19 -4.79 -33.16 -1.53
N SER A 20 -4.59 -32.33 -2.54
CA SER A 20 -3.56 -31.30 -2.59
C SER A 20 -4.17 -29.93 -2.23
N ARG A 21 -3.46 -29.14 -1.45
CA ARG A 21 -3.87 -27.77 -1.21
C ARG A 21 -3.11 -26.82 -2.13
N PRO A 22 -3.74 -25.72 -2.55
CA PRO A 22 -3.02 -24.68 -3.26
C PRO A 22 -1.87 -24.13 -2.40
N ARG A 23 -0.80 -23.69 -3.07
CA ARG A 23 0.37 -23.10 -2.42
C ARG A 23 0.76 -21.82 -3.15
N PHE A 24 0.85 -20.72 -2.42
CA PHE A 24 1.43 -19.50 -2.97
C PHE A 24 2.91 -19.71 -3.30
N GLU A 25 3.38 -19.08 -4.38
CA GLU A 25 4.82 -19.06 -4.74
C GLU A 25 5.66 -18.39 -3.64
N SER A 26 5.06 -17.46 -2.87
CA SER A 26 5.66 -16.84 -1.69
C SER A 26 4.61 -16.60 -0.62
N SER A 27 4.97 -16.80 0.65
CA SER A 27 4.10 -16.46 1.78
C SER A 27 4.09 -14.97 2.11
N ILE A 28 5.08 -14.20 1.62
CA ILE A 28 5.20 -12.76 1.86
C ILE A 28 5.66 -12.08 0.58
N TYR A 29 4.98 -11.02 0.19
CA TYR A 29 5.36 -10.12 -0.88
C TYR A 29 5.63 -8.73 -0.29
N ASN A 30 6.72 -8.07 -0.72
CA ASN A 30 7.03 -6.71 -0.33
C ASN A 30 7.15 -5.88 -1.60
N ILE A 31 6.38 -4.81 -1.70
CA ILE A 31 6.38 -3.88 -2.83
C ILE A 31 6.45 -2.45 -2.35
N THR A 32 6.90 -1.56 -3.22
CA THR A 32 6.90 -0.12 -3.02
C THR A 32 6.04 0.55 -4.08
N VAL A 33 5.30 1.58 -3.70
CA VAL A 33 4.42 2.34 -4.59
C VAL A 33 4.63 3.80 -4.31
N ALA A 34 4.91 4.60 -5.33
CA ALA A 34 4.95 6.05 -5.18
C ALA A 34 3.53 6.57 -4.94
N GLU A 35 3.38 7.48 -3.97
CA GLU A 35 2.11 8.17 -3.78
C GLU A 35 1.71 8.97 -5.03
N ASN A 36 0.47 9.49 -5.04
CA ASN A 36 -0.06 10.30 -6.13
C ASN A 36 -0.08 9.61 -7.50
N THR A 37 0.17 8.29 -7.54
CA THR A 37 0.18 7.50 -8.78
C THR A 37 -0.78 6.33 -8.71
N ILE A 38 -1.36 5.97 -9.85
CA ILE A 38 -2.16 4.76 -10.01
C ILE A 38 -1.52 3.95 -11.13
N PRO A 39 -0.64 2.98 -10.80
CA PRO A 39 -0.05 2.09 -11.80
C PRO A 39 -1.13 1.17 -12.39
N GLU A 40 -0.89 0.65 -13.60
CA GLU A 40 -1.80 -0.28 -14.27
C GLU A 40 -2.11 -1.50 -13.37
N TYR A 41 -1.12 -1.99 -12.66
CA TYR A 41 -1.28 -2.98 -11.59
C TYR A 41 -0.14 -2.85 -10.57
N LEU A 42 -0.37 -3.32 -9.34
CA LEU A 42 0.65 -3.34 -8.29
C LEU A 42 1.51 -4.60 -8.34
N LEU A 43 0.83 -5.75 -8.38
CA LEU A 43 1.45 -7.05 -8.25
C LEU A 43 0.53 -8.10 -8.87
N ARG A 44 1.10 -9.17 -9.40
CA ARG A 44 0.40 -10.42 -9.69
C ARG A 44 0.90 -11.50 -8.74
N ILE A 45 0.03 -11.98 -7.86
CA ILE A 45 0.30 -13.13 -6.99
C ILE A 45 -0.10 -14.42 -7.69
N ARG A 46 0.63 -15.50 -7.42
CA ARG A 46 0.36 -16.82 -8.01
C ARG A 46 0.38 -17.90 -6.93
N ALA A 47 -0.49 -18.87 -7.12
CA ALA A 47 -0.49 -20.11 -6.39
C ALA A 47 -0.57 -21.29 -7.36
N ILE A 48 -0.13 -22.45 -6.90
CA ILE A 48 -0.12 -23.69 -7.67
C ILE A 48 -0.83 -24.76 -6.85
N ASP A 49 -1.67 -25.54 -7.52
CA ASP A 49 -2.29 -26.74 -7.01
C ASP A 49 -1.83 -27.95 -7.83
N GLN A 50 -1.65 -29.09 -7.19
CA GLN A 50 -1.18 -30.33 -7.85
C GLN A 50 -2.31 -31.24 -8.31
N ASP A 51 -3.55 -30.96 -7.90
CA ASP A 51 -4.73 -31.67 -8.36
C ASP A 51 -5.05 -31.34 -9.83
N ILE A 52 -6.10 -31.90 -10.36
CA ILE A 52 -6.52 -31.66 -11.76
C ILE A 52 -7.98 -31.20 -11.83
N GLY A 53 -8.31 -30.55 -12.95
CA GLY A 53 -9.66 -30.07 -13.22
C GLY A 53 -10.15 -29.06 -12.20
N ILE A 54 -11.37 -29.26 -11.68
CA ILE A 54 -12.00 -28.32 -10.75
C ILE A 54 -11.28 -28.23 -9.39
N ASN A 55 -10.60 -29.31 -8.98
CA ASN A 55 -9.82 -29.34 -7.73
C ASN A 55 -8.57 -28.47 -7.80
N ALA A 56 -8.08 -28.15 -9.01
CA ALA A 56 -6.95 -27.25 -9.24
C ALA A 56 -7.38 -25.85 -9.74
N GLU A 57 -8.68 -25.59 -9.86
CA GLU A 57 -9.15 -24.25 -10.21
C GLU A 57 -9.12 -23.33 -8.99
N LEU A 58 -8.31 -22.27 -9.05
CA LEU A 58 -8.04 -21.39 -7.92
C LEU A 58 -8.90 -20.12 -7.94
N VAL A 59 -9.28 -19.70 -6.74
CA VAL A 59 -9.97 -18.43 -6.48
C VAL A 59 -9.20 -17.67 -5.40
N TYR A 60 -8.82 -16.43 -5.73
CA TYR A 60 -8.13 -15.52 -4.82
C TYR A 60 -9.13 -14.60 -4.14
N THR A 61 -8.93 -14.36 -2.84
CA THR A 61 -9.76 -13.48 -2.02
C THR A 61 -8.89 -12.55 -1.21
N LEU A 62 -9.18 -11.26 -1.25
CA LEU A 62 -8.55 -10.26 -0.41
C LEU A 62 -9.37 -10.14 0.88
N GLU A 63 -8.77 -10.46 2.05
CA GLU A 63 -9.48 -10.41 3.33
C GLU A 63 -9.68 -8.97 3.82
N ASN A 64 -8.75 -8.07 3.49
CA ASN A 64 -8.79 -6.65 3.84
C ASN A 64 -8.44 -5.82 2.61
N ASP A 65 -9.39 -5.04 2.10
CA ASP A 65 -9.23 -4.18 0.93
C ASP A 65 -8.98 -2.70 1.29
N ASP A 66 -8.85 -2.44 2.60
CA ASP A 66 -8.65 -1.11 3.18
C ASP A 66 -9.68 -0.08 2.68
N GLY A 67 -10.96 -0.42 2.88
CA GLY A 67 -12.07 0.42 2.49
C GLY A 67 -12.32 0.50 0.98
N GLY A 68 -11.87 -0.50 0.23
CA GLY A 68 -11.99 -0.57 -1.23
C GLY A 68 -10.84 0.11 -1.98
N LEU A 69 -9.77 0.51 -1.28
CA LEU A 69 -8.56 1.11 -1.87
C LEU A 69 -7.83 0.10 -2.77
N PHE A 70 -7.81 -1.16 -2.36
CA PHE A 70 -7.18 -2.26 -3.09
C PHE A 70 -8.22 -3.19 -3.70
N ARG A 71 -7.95 -3.66 -4.90
CA ARG A 71 -8.79 -4.62 -5.60
C ARG A 71 -7.98 -5.79 -6.14
N LEU A 72 -8.40 -7.00 -5.81
CA LEU A 72 -7.80 -8.23 -6.29
C LEU A 72 -8.72 -8.91 -7.30
N ASP A 73 -8.19 -9.22 -8.48
CA ASP A 73 -8.89 -10.07 -9.44
C ASP A 73 -8.86 -11.52 -8.95
N LYS A 74 -10.03 -12.06 -8.68
CA LYS A 74 -10.21 -13.37 -8.05
C LYS A 74 -9.73 -14.56 -8.91
N THR A 75 -9.50 -14.36 -10.20
CA THR A 75 -9.11 -15.42 -11.13
C THR A 75 -7.64 -15.30 -11.52
N THR A 76 -7.17 -14.08 -11.76
CA THR A 76 -5.81 -13.84 -12.28
C THR A 76 -4.81 -13.53 -11.19
N GLY A 77 -5.25 -13.22 -9.96
CA GLY A 77 -4.41 -12.81 -8.84
C GLY A 77 -3.75 -11.44 -9.04
N VAL A 78 -4.30 -10.59 -9.92
CA VAL A 78 -3.79 -9.24 -10.16
C VAL A 78 -4.34 -8.29 -9.10
N LEU A 79 -3.45 -7.63 -8.36
CA LEU A 79 -3.75 -6.59 -7.38
C LEU A 79 -3.62 -5.22 -8.04
N THR A 80 -4.64 -4.37 -7.86
CA THR A 80 -4.71 -3.02 -8.41
C THR A 80 -5.11 -2.02 -7.35
N LEU A 81 -4.84 -0.73 -7.59
CA LEU A 81 -5.38 0.40 -6.82
C LEU A 81 -6.65 0.94 -7.48
N THR A 82 -7.58 1.42 -6.67
CA THR A 82 -8.77 2.14 -7.12
C THR A 82 -8.56 3.66 -7.12
N GLN A 83 -7.64 4.14 -6.28
CA GLN A 83 -7.23 5.54 -6.18
C GLN A 83 -5.76 5.62 -5.75
N ALA A 84 -5.13 6.78 -5.93
CA ALA A 84 -3.75 7.00 -5.51
C ALA A 84 -3.59 6.87 -3.99
N LEU A 85 -2.42 6.44 -3.57
CA LEU A 85 -2.01 6.45 -2.16
C LEU A 85 -1.54 7.85 -1.78
N ASP A 86 -1.58 8.15 -0.49
CA ASP A 86 -1.17 9.40 0.14
C ASP A 86 -0.24 9.03 1.32
N TYR A 87 1.03 9.43 1.22
CA TYR A 87 2.07 9.09 2.18
C TYR A 87 1.84 9.74 3.55
N GLU A 88 1.32 11.00 3.56
CA GLU A 88 1.04 11.74 4.77
C GLU A 88 -0.11 11.11 5.56
N SER A 89 -1.05 10.49 4.85
CA SER A 89 -2.16 9.77 5.47
C SER A 89 -1.74 8.39 5.97
N GLN A 90 -1.04 7.59 5.13
CA GLN A 90 -0.64 6.25 5.52
C GLN A 90 0.57 5.75 4.74
N LYS A 91 1.65 5.43 5.45
CA LYS A 91 2.96 5.07 4.89
C LYS A 91 3.11 3.60 4.54
N VAL A 92 2.34 2.73 5.20
CA VAL A 92 2.45 1.27 5.07
C VAL A 92 1.07 0.64 5.07
N TYR A 93 0.85 -0.27 4.12
CA TYR A 93 -0.33 -1.13 4.10
C TYR A 93 0.10 -2.58 4.22
N GLN A 94 -0.74 -3.39 4.86
CA GLN A 94 -0.55 -4.83 4.94
C GLN A 94 -1.86 -5.52 4.55
N LEU A 95 -1.80 -6.27 3.45
CA LEU A 95 -2.94 -6.99 2.92
C LEU A 95 -2.75 -8.48 3.17
N LYS A 96 -3.84 -9.18 3.48
CA LYS A 96 -3.87 -10.63 3.58
C LYS A 96 -4.72 -11.20 2.46
N VAL A 97 -4.16 -12.16 1.75
CA VAL A 97 -4.82 -12.84 0.63
C VAL A 97 -4.93 -14.31 0.95
N GLU A 98 -6.12 -14.84 0.73
CA GLU A 98 -6.40 -16.26 0.72
C GLU A 98 -6.57 -16.76 -0.72
N VAL A 99 -6.09 -17.96 -1.00
CA VAL A 99 -6.41 -18.71 -2.20
C VAL A 99 -7.06 -20.03 -1.80
N HIS A 100 -8.12 -20.43 -2.50
CA HIS A 100 -8.74 -21.73 -2.32
C HIS A 100 -9.04 -22.37 -3.69
N ASP A 101 -9.06 -23.71 -3.73
CA ASP A 101 -9.53 -24.48 -4.87
C ASP A 101 -11.07 -24.50 -4.94
N LYS A 102 -11.63 -25.05 -6.02
CA LYS A 102 -13.07 -25.23 -6.20
C LYS A 102 -13.53 -26.68 -6.01
N GLY A 103 -12.69 -27.50 -5.43
CA GLY A 103 -13.00 -28.90 -5.17
C GLY A 103 -14.10 -29.09 -4.12
N VAL A 104 -14.49 -30.32 -3.91
CA VAL A 104 -15.38 -30.68 -2.81
C VAL A 104 -14.59 -30.60 -1.50
N ASN A 105 -15.05 -29.82 -0.53
CA ASN A 105 -14.30 -29.40 0.66
C ASN A 105 -13.02 -28.64 0.28
N PRO A 106 -13.15 -27.38 -0.18
CA PRO A 106 -12.03 -26.60 -0.68
C PRO A 106 -10.88 -26.53 0.34
N LEU A 107 -9.66 -26.70 -0.15
CA LEU A 107 -8.43 -26.48 0.60
C LEU A 107 -7.90 -25.09 0.30
N SER A 108 -7.16 -24.49 1.23
CA SER A 108 -6.69 -23.12 1.08
C SER A 108 -5.26 -22.91 1.57
N ASP A 109 -4.70 -21.77 1.17
CA ASP A 109 -3.43 -21.21 1.63
C ASP A 109 -3.56 -19.69 1.76
N THR A 110 -2.66 -19.05 2.51
CA THR A 110 -2.68 -17.60 2.73
C THR A 110 -1.31 -16.98 2.52
N CYS A 111 -1.28 -15.73 2.03
CA CYS A 111 -0.07 -14.92 1.95
C CYS A 111 -0.32 -13.49 2.46
N VAL A 112 0.78 -12.76 2.72
CA VAL A 112 0.76 -11.37 3.15
C VAL A 112 1.45 -10.51 2.10
N ILE A 113 0.87 -9.34 1.79
CA ILE A 113 1.46 -8.33 0.92
C ILE A 113 1.72 -7.09 1.77
N ASN A 114 2.97 -6.70 1.92
CA ASN A 114 3.38 -5.45 2.54
C ASN A 114 3.64 -4.42 1.44
N ILE A 115 3.02 -3.27 1.55
CA ILE A 115 3.12 -2.17 0.61
C ILE A 115 3.71 -0.97 1.35
N LEU A 116 4.87 -0.50 0.91
CA LEU A 116 5.50 0.72 1.40
C LEU A 116 5.18 1.85 0.42
N VAL A 117 4.59 2.92 0.90
CA VAL A 117 4.36 4.13 0.12
C VAL A 117 5.66 4.93 0.07
N LEU A 118 6.02 5.40 -1.11
CA LEU A 118 7.17 6.28 -1.31
C LEU A 118 6.68 7.71 -1.41
N ASP A 119 7.24 8.54 -0.56
CA ASP A 119 7.00 9.97 -0.47
C ASP A 119 7.40 10.72 -1.75
N GLN A 120 6.61 11.70 -2.16
CA GLN A 120 6.91 12.64 -3.23
C GLN A 120 6.88 14.07 -2.67
N ASN A 121 7.70 14.94 -3.24
CA ASN A 121 7.73 16.35 -2.86
C ASN A 121 6.50 17.06 -3.45
N ASP A 122 5.38 17.00 -2.76
CA ASP A 122 4.11 17.59 -3.19
C ASP A 122 3.52 18.58 -2.19
N HIS A 123 4.16 18.75 -1.02
CA HIS A 123 3.81 19.74 -0.02
C HIS A 123 4.79 20.91 -0.05
N ALA A 124 4.24 22.12 -0.06
CA ALA A 124 5.06 23.32 0.07
C ALA A 124 5.27 23.64 1.56
N PRO A 125 6.48 24.10 1.96
CA PRO A 125 6.73 24.48 3.33
C PRO A 125 5.83 25.64 3.78
N SER A 126 5.26 25.50 4.96
CA SER A 126 4.46 26.51 5.61
C SER A 126 5.29 27.32 6.62
N ILE A 127 5.13 28.64 6.60
CA ILE A 127 5.84 29.54 7.51
C ILE A 127 4.85 30.12 8.51
N GLN A 128 5.12 29.93 9.79
CA GLN A 128 4.38 30.54 10.87
C GLN A 128 5.26 31.55 11.61
N MET A 129 4.75 32.77 11.78
CA MET A 129 5.42 33.82 12.51
C MET A 129 4.64 34.14 13.80
N LYS A 130 5.34 34.16 14.92
CA LYS A 130 4.80 34.55 16.23
C LYS A 130 5.63 35.68 16.77
N PHE A 131 5.02 36.87 16.88
CA PHE A 131 5.70 38.02 17.51
C PHE A 131 5.95 37.78 18.99
N ASN A 132 7.04 38.41 19.50
CA ASN A 132 7.31 38.45 20.90
C ASN A 132 6.10 39.08 21.64
N PRO A 133 5.56 38.42 22.68
CA PRO A 133 4.36 38.91 23.38
C PRO A 133 4.50 40.31 24.00
N VAL A 134 5.72 40.82 24.15
CA VAL A 134 6.00 42.19 24.68
C VAL A 134 5.77 43.27 23.62
N LEU A 135 5.69 42.86 22.33
CA LEU A 135 5.48 43.80 21.23
C LEU A 135 3.99 44.01 20.96
N GLU A 136 3.62 45.26 20.72
CA GLU A 136 2.32 45.59 20.15
C GLU A 136 2.35 45.29 18.67
N HIS A 137 1.37 44.53 18.16
CA HIS A 137 1.29 44.20 16.73
C HIS A 137 -0.13 44.27 16.19
N ILE A 138 -0.26 44.64 14.92
CA ILE A 138 -1.51 44.65 14.18
C ILE A 138 -1.27 43.85 12.87
N GLY A 139 -1.95 42.71 12.75
CA GLY A 139 -1.70 41.78 11.63
C GLY A 139 -0.23 41.34 11.62
N ASN A 140 0.45 41.56 10.50
CA ASN A 140 1.86 41.18 10.30
C ASN A 140 2.83 42.33 10.61
N THR A 141 2.38 43.40 11.27
CA THR A 141 3.22 44.55 11.63
C THR A 141 3.39 44.63 13.14
N ALA A 142 4.62 44.58 13.60
CA ALA A 142 4.97 44.78 14.99
C ALA A 142 5.57 46.18 15.20
N TYR A 143 5.21 46.79 16.33
CA TYR A 143 5.71 48.13 16.72
C TYR A 143 6.78 47.93 17.80
N VAL A 144 8.00 48.35 17.48
CA VAL A 144 9.15 48.25 18.37
C VAL A 144 9.44 49.62 18.95
N LYS A 145 9.46 49.74 20.31
CA LYS A 145 9.88 50.96 20.99
C LYS A 145 11.40 51.08 20.96
N GLU A 146 11.93 52.30 20.92
CA GLU A 146 13.38 52.57 20.97
C GLU A 146 14.08 51.92 22.19
N SER A 147 13.35 51.75 23.26
CA SER A 147 13.82 51.10 24.52
C SER A 147 13.71 49.59 24.55
N PHE A 148 13.36 48.95 23.42
CA PHE A 148 13.27 47.51 23.38
C PHE A 148 14.66 46.86 23.54
N ASP A 149 14.73 45.80 24.36
CA ASP A 149 15.98 45.09 24.56
C ASP A 149 16.39 44.34 23.26
N ILE A 150 17.50 44.76 22.66
CA ILE A 150 18.04 44.18 21.42
C ILE A 150 18.45 42.72 21.55
N ASN A 151 18.57 42.18 22.78
CA ASN A 151 18.87 40.78 23.03
C ASN A 151 17.61 39.88 22.99
N LEU A 152 16.42 40.46 22.92
CA LEU A 152 15.18 39.71 22.84
C LEU A 152 14.77 39.53 21.38
N PRO A 153 14.32 38.33 21.00
CA PRO A 153 13.83 38.11 19.65
C PRO A 153 12.55 38.92 19.38
N LEU A 154 12.45 39.54 18.21
CA LEU A 154 11.26 40.26 17.78
C LEU A 154 10.15 39.34 17.34
N VAL A 155 10.53 38.27 16.65
CA VAL A 155 9.63 37.30 16.07
C VAL A 155 10.24 35.90 16.17
N PHE A 156 9.39 34.93 16.40
CA PHE A 156 9.72 33.51 16.28
C PHE A 156 9.17 33.02 14.95
N VAL A 157 10.03 32.44 14.15
CA VAL A 157 9.64 31.87 12.85
C VAL A 157 9.73 30.35 12.97
N THR A 158 8.62 29.68 12.67
CA THR A 158 8.57 28.22 12.55
C THR A 158 8.27 27.87 11.10
N VAL A 159 9.04 26.97 10.54
CA VAL A 159 8.80 26.46 9.21
C VAL A 159 8.51 24.97 9.32
N HIS A 160 7.50 24.52 8.66
CA HIS A 160 7.06 23.13 8.65
C HIS A 160 6.74 22.72 7.22
N ASP A 161 7.31 21.60 6.82
CA ASP A 161 7.00 20.87 5.61
C ASP A 161 6.45 19.51 6.02
N GLN A 162 5.45 19.00 5.31
CA GLN A 162 4.83 17.71 5.62
C GLN A 162 5.55 16.55 4.98
N ASP A 163 6.28 16.81 3.90
CA ASP A 163 7.06 15.79 3.19
C ASP A 163 8.13 15.20 4.10
N SER A 164 8.65 14.04 3.75
CA SER A 164 9.62 13.33 4.56
C SER A 164 11.05 13.46 4.04
N GLY A 165 12.02 13.19 4.91
CA GLY A 165 13.43 13.10 4.54
C GLY A 165 13.97 14.38 3.91
N ASP A 166 14.57 14.26 2.71
CA ASP A 166 15.13 15.42 2.00
C ASP A 166 14.05 16.31 1.35
N HIS A 167 12.85 15.78 1.10
CA HIS A 167 11.72 16.54 0.56
C HIS A 167 11.18 17.53 1.59
N GLY A 168 11.08 17.14 2.86
CA GLY A 168 10.66 18.01 3.95
C GLY A 168 11.76 18.90 4.54
N LYS A 169 12.96 18.93 3.90
CA LYS A 169 14.09 19.70 4.39
C LYS A 169 14.02 21.14 3.94
N VAL A 170 13.72 22.04 4.87
CA VAL A 170 13.63 23.46 4.61
C VAL A 170 14.95 24.17 4.92
N ILE A 171 15.41 25.01 4.00
CA ILE A 171 16.56 25.89 4.18
C ILE A 171 16.05 27.33 4.25
N ILE A 172 16.36 28.03 5.35
CA ILE A 172 16.05 29.44 5.52
C ILE A 172 17.33 30.24 5.23
N ASP A 173 17.37 30.89 4.07
CA ASP A 173 18.56 31.62 3.62
C ASP A 173 18.66 33.01 4.29
N ARG A 174 17.54 33.69 4.50
CA ARG A 174 17.51 35.02 5.14
C ARG A 174 16.21 35.24 5.88
N ILE A 175 16.30 35.65 7.18
CA ILE A 175 15.12 35.98 7.98
C ILE A 175 14.88 37.50 8.03
N PHE A 176 15.89 38.32 8.24
CA PHE A 176 15.82 39.78 8.23
C PHE A 176 17.20 40.43 8.00
N SER A 177 17.22 41.60 7.37
CA SER A 177 18.32 42.55 7.41
C SER A 177 17.78 43.90 7.85
N PHE A 178 18.32 44.48 8.92
CA PHE A 178 18.11 45.86 9.27
C PHE A 178 19.32 46.63 8.73
N ASP A 179 19.07 47.67 7.90
CA ASP A 179 20.07 48.65 7.49
C ASP A 179 20.17 49.74 8.56
#